data_4d3c8c15ea8d4d22a77874091a1f4228
#
_entry.id   4d3c8c15ea8d4d22a77874091a1f4228
#
_cell.length_a   1.000
_cell.length_b   1.000
_cell.length_c   1.000
_cell.angle_alpha   90.00
_cell.angle_beta   90.00
_cell.angle_gamma   90.00
#
_symmetry.space_group_name_H-M   'P 1'
#
loop_
_entity.id
_entity.type
_entity.pdbx_description
1 polymer ?
#
loop_
_entity_poly.entity_id
_entity_poly.type
_entity_poly.pdbx_seq_one_letter_code
_entity_poly.pdbx_strand_id
1 'polypeptide(L)'
;YGPSQEIYDALNIIRTRSGIPNVEDAWSDASKAATPNKHTNKEGLRSIIKRERALELAFEGHRYNDIRRWKEADEKFNTNILGWSVNNVKDDDYYTLETVSERIFVTPRDYLHPISFQERSINPNITQNPYW
;
A
#
# COMPACT_ATOMS: atom_id res chain seq x y z
N TYR A 1 -10.14 3.23 19.20
CA TYR A 1 -9.22 4.37 19.28
C TYR A 1 -9.47 5.27 18.07
N GLY A 2 -9.50 6.58 18.31
CA GLY A 2 -9.66 7.64 17.30
C GLY A 2 -8.40 8.51 17.23
N PRO A 3 -8.46 9.68 16.57
CA PRO A 3 -7.39 10.67 16.60
C PRO A 3 -7.04 11.06 18.03
N SER A 4 -5.74 11.15 18.32
CA SER A 4 -5.19 11.61 19.60
C SER A 4 -3.94 12.43 19.36
N GLN A 5 -3.60 13.32 20.29
CA GLN A 5 -2.41 14.17 20.17
C GLN A 5 -1.13 13.33 20.03
N GLU A 6 -1.02 12.24 20.75
CA GLU A 6 0.12 11.32 20.67
C GLU A 6 0.37 10.80 19.24
N ILE A 7 -0.71 10.52 18.48
CA ILE A 7 -0.60 10.06 17.08
C ILE A 7 -0.10 11.21 16.19
N TYR A 8 -0.62 12.42 16.39
CA TYR A 8 -0.16 13.58 15.62
C TYR A 8 1.30 13.90 15.93
N ASP A 9 1.70 13.88 17.18
CA ASP A 9 3.09 14.12 17.59
C ASP A 9 4.04 13.12 16.94
N ALA A 10 3.68 11.83 16.93
CA ALA A 10 4.47 10.78 16.29
C ALA A 10 4.62 10.98 14.77
N LEU A 11 3.54 11.36 14.08
CA LEU A 11 3.58 11.68 12.66
C LEU A 11 4.38 12.94 12.37
N ASN A 12 4.21 13.97 13.19
CA ASN A 12 4.83 15.27 13.00
C ASN A 12 6.35 15.24 13.22
N ILE A 13 6.87 14.32 14.04
CA ILE A 13 8.32 14.06 14.14
C ILE A 13 8.90 13.69 12.77
N ILE A 14 8.26 12.75 12.05
CA ILE A 14 8.70 12.31 10.73
C ILE A 14 8.60 13.45 9.72
N ARG A 15 7.47 14.16 9.73
CA ARG A 15 7.19 15.25 8.79
C ARG A 15 8.13 16.45 8.99
N THR A 16 8.41 16.82 10.23
CA THR A 16 9.36 17.88 10.57
C THR A 16 10.77 17.53 10.08
N ARG A 17 11.20 16.28 10.29
CA ARG A 17 12.49 15.79 9.75
C ARG A 17 12.58 15.97 8.22
N SER A 18 11.47 15.75 7.53
CA SER A 18 11.39 15.86 6.08
C SER A 18 11.12 17.29 5.58
N GLY A 19 11.03 18.28 6.48
CA GLY A 19 10.78 19.68 6.13
C GLY A 19 9.39 19.97 5.57
N ILE A 20 8.39 19.14 5.88
CA ILE A 20 7.02 19.30 5.41
C ILE A 20 6.07 19.69 6.56
N PRO A 21 4.94 20.40 6.25
CA PRO A 21 4.00 20.86 7.27
C PRO A 21 3.44 19.73 8.13
N ASN A 22 3.06 20.04 9.37
CA ASN A 22 2.39 19.11 10.26
C ASN A 22 1.11 18.51 9.61
N VAL A 23 0.68 17.36 10.12
CA VAL A 23 -0.50 16.66 9.57
C VAL A 23 -1.74 17.56 9.66
N GLU A 24 -1.95 18.21 10.78
CA GLU A 24 -3.10 19.08 11.01
C GLU A 24 -3.12 20.25 10.02
N ASP A 25 -1.99 20.92 9.83
CA ASP A 25 -1.87 22.05 8.90
C ASP A 25 -2.07 21.60 7.44
N ALA A 26 -1.42 20.50 7.06
CA ALA A 26 -1.48 20.01 5.69
C ALA A 26 -2.87 19.53 5.27
N TRP A 27 -3.62 18.92 6.19
CA TRP A 27 -4.93 18.35 5.89
C TRP A 27 -6.11 19.28 6.22
N SER A 28 -5.88 20.40 6.94
CA SER A 28 -6.89 21.45 7.14
C SER A 28 -6.96 22.42 5.97
N ASP A 29 -5.88 22.57 5.20
CA ASP A 29 -5.82 23.50 4.06
C ASP A 29 -6.63 22.96 2.87
N ALA A 30 -7.83 23.51 2.70
CA ALA A 30 -8.73 23.11 1.61
C ALA A 30 -8.18 23.43 0.21
N SER A 31 -7.17 24.28 0.08
CA SER A 31 -6.53 24.58 -1.21
C SER A 31 -5.53 23.50 -1.65
N LYS A 32 -5.04 22.69 -0.72
CA LYS A 32 -4.01 21.67 -0.94
C LYS A 32 -4.51 20.24 -0.71
N ALA A 33 -5.40 20.06 0.26
CA ALA A 33 -5.92 18.75 0.60
C ALA A 33 -7.09 18.35 -0.30
N ALA A 34 -6.95 17.25 -1.03
CA ALA A 34 -8.04 16.69 -1.84
C ALA A 34 -9.29 16.34 -1.01
N THR A 35 -9.11 16.04 0.28
CA THR A 35 -10.17 15.79 1.25
C THR A 35 -9.84 16.56 2.52
N PRO A 36 -10.27 17.82 2.65
CA PRO A 36 -10.00 18.64 3.84
C PRO A 36 -10.50 17.98 5.12
N ASN A 37 -9.76 18.20 6.20
CA ASN A 37 -10.06 17.65 7.54
C ASN A 37 -10.11 16.11 7.63
N LYS A 38 -9.54 15.40 6.66
CA LYS A 38 -9.47 13.94 6.67
C LYS A 38 -8.81 13.37 7.93
N HIS A 39 -7.87 14.11 8.53
CA HIS A 39 -7.15 13.71 9.73
C HIS A 39 -8.01 13.67 10.99
N THR A 40 -9.17 14.36 11.00
CA THR A 40 -10.00 14.50 12.22
C THR A 40 -10.85 13.27 12.56
N ASN A 41 -10.97 12.32 11.64
CA ASN A 41 -11.71 11.10 11.88
C ASN A 41 -10.80 9.85 11.83
N LYS A 42 -11.26 8.77 12.45
CA LYS A 42 -10.50 7.53 12.61
C LYS A 42 -10.03 6.92 11.28
N GLU A 43 -10.93 6.81 10.32
CA GLU A 43 -10.65 6.16 9.03
C GLU A 43 -9.72 7.02 8.16
N GLY A 44 -9.95 8.32 8.17
CA GLY A 44 -9.11 9.28 7.47
C GLY A 44 -7.69 9.32 8.03
N LEU A 45 -7.54 9.41 9.35
CA LEU A 45 -6.23 9.40 10.01
C LEU A 45 -5.50 8.07 9.78
N ARG A 46 -6.20 6.94 9.85
CA ARG A 46 -5.63 5.62 9.50
C ARG A 46 -5.10 5.59 8.06
N SER A 47 -5.86 6.14 7.12
CA SER A 47 -5.43 6.25 5.72
C SER A 47 -4.18 7.14 5.55
N ILE A 48 -4.09 8.24 6.31
CA ILE A 48 -2.90 9.10 6.35
C ILE A 48 -1.70 8.32 6.89
N ILE A 49 -1.84 7.64 8.03
CA ILE A 49 -0.76 6.83 8.63
C ILE A 49 -0.25 5.77 7.64
N LYS A 50 -1.14 5.05 6.96
CA LYS A 50 -0.76 4.05 5.96
C LYS A 50 0.00 4.66 4.79
N ARG A 51 -0.38 5.86 4.37
CA ARG A 51 0.30 6.60 3.31
C ARG A 51 1.68 7.09 3.75
N GLU A 52 1.78 7.73 4.92
CA GLU A 52 3.06 8.19 5.47
C GLU A 52 4.04 7.02 5.61
N ARG A 53 3.57 5.89 6.15
CA ARG A 53 4.39 4.67 6.25
C ARG A 53 4.84 4.15 4.88
N ALA A 54 3.98 4.19 3.88
CA ALA A 54 4.32 3.73 2.53
C ALA A 54 5.35 4.63 1.85
N LEU A 55 5.33 5.93 2.13
CA LEU A 55 6.30 6.90 1.62
C LEU A 55 7.64 6.78 2.35
N GLU A 56 7.60 6.72 3.68
CA GLU A 56 8.80 6.65 4.52
C GLU A 56 9.62 5.38 4.26
N LEU A 57 8.95 4.24 4.09
CA LEU A 57 9.58 2.94 3.87
C LEU A 57 9.56 2.52 2.39
N ALA A 58 9.53 3.50 1.48
CA ALA A 58 9.58 3.23 0.06
C ALA A 58 10.91 2.53 -0.30
N PHE A 59 10.83 1.51 -1.16
CA PHE A 59 11.97 0.67 -1.60
C PHE A 59 12.62 -0.22 -0.52
N GLU A 60 12.09 -0.25 0.70
CA GLU A 60 12.59 -1.11 1.78
C GLU A 60 11.91 -2.49 1.86
N GLY A 61 11.06 -2.83 0.90
CA GLY A 61 10.39 -4.12 0.82
C GLY A 61 9.19 -4.31 1.77
N HIS A 62 8.84 -3.30 2.58
CA HIS A 62 7.76 -3.40 3.56
C HIS A 62 6.36 -3.40 2.98
N ARG A 63 6.14 -2.74 1.84
CA ARG A 63 4.81 -2.50 1.26
C ARG A 63 4.01 -3.77 1.00
N TYR A 64 4.65 -4.82 0.48
CA TYR A 64 4.00 -6.10 0.20
C TYR A 64 3.41 -6.73 1.47
N ASN A 65 4.20 -6.79 2.54
CA ASN A 65 3.77 -7.35 3.81
C ASN A 65 2.70 -6.49 4.50
N ASP A 66 2.82 -5.17 4.43
CA ASP A 66 1.85 -4.24 5.00
C ASP A 66 0.46 -4.40 4.36
N ILE A 67 0.37 -4.45 3.03
CA ILE A 67 -0.89 -4.63 2.30
C ILE A 67 -1.54 -5.97 2.66
N ARG A 68 -0.76 -7.04 2.78
CA ARG A 68 -1.27 -8.35 3.19
C ARG A 68 -1.75 -8.35 4.64
N ARG A 69 -0.97 -7.79 5.55
CA ARG A 69 -1.31 -7.69 6.98
C ARG A 69 -2.56 -6.84 7.22
N TRP A 70 -2.76 -5.79 6.43
CA TRP A 70 -3.96 -4.96 6.50
C TRP A 70 -5.16 -5.55 5.78
N LYS A 71 -5.00 -6.69 5.12
CA LYS A 71 -6.02 -7.34 4.27
C LYS A 71 -6.56 -6.42 3.17
N GLU A 72 -5.68 -5.70 2.51
CA GLU A 72 -5.96 -4.85 1.36
C GLU A 72 -5.37 -5.43 0.06
N ALA A 73 -4.81 -6.64 0.11
CA ALA A 73 -4.07 -7.20 -1.02
C ALA A 73 -4.98 -7.58 -2.19
N ASP A 74 -6.17 -8.05 -1.92
CA ASP A 74 -7.18 -8.36 -2.94
C ASP A 74 -7.61 -7.12 -3.72
N GLU A 75 -7.75 -5.97 -3.05
CA GLU A 75 -8.04 -4.68 -3.72
C GLU A 75 -6.82 -4.14 -4.48
N LYS A 76 -5.64 -4.17 -3.85
CA LYS A 76 -4.44 -3.50 -4.36
C LYS A 76 -3.65 -4.33 -5.39
N PHE A 77 -3.76 -5.66 -5.32
CA PHE A 77 -3.01 -6.55 -6.22
C PHE A 77 -3.83 -7.08 -7.41
N ASN A 78 -5.15 -6.94 -7.42
CA ASN A 78 -5.98 -7.25 -8.58
C ASN A 78 -6.11 -6.06 -9.55
N THR A 79 -5.05 -5.26 -9.67
CA THR A 79 -4.97 -4.16 -10.61
C THR A 79 -3.85 -4.39 -11.60
N ASN A 80 -4.08 -4.12 -12.87
CA ASN A 80 -3.05 -4.24 -13.89
C ASN A 80 -1.91 -3.25 -13.65
N ILE A 81 -0.69 -3.68 -13.96
CA ILE A 81 0.45 -2.78 -14.03
C ILE A 81 0.38 -2.07 -15.38
N LEU A 82 0.24 -0.77 -15.33
CA LEU A 82 0.22 0.07 -16.51
C LEU A 82 1.59 0.67 -16.77
N GLY A 83 1.95 0.80 -18.02
CA GLY A 83 3.15 1.52 -18.48
C GLY A 83 2.82 2.40 -19.66
N TRP A 84 3.69 3.36 -19.93
CA TRP A 84 3.57 4.19 -21.12
C TRP A 84 4.06 3.43 -22.34
N SER A 85 3.30 3.50 -23.43
CA SER A 85 3.77 2.98 -24.72
C SER A 85 5.02 3.73 -25.15
N VAL A 86 6.07 2.97 -25.49
CA VAL A 86 7.35 3.52 -26.00
C VAL A 86 7.61 3.07 -27.45
N ASN A 87 6.70 2.29 -28.01
CA ASN A 87 6.93 1.65 -29.32
C ASN A 87 6.58 2.56 -30.51
N ASN A 88 5.76 3.58 -30.30
CA ASN A 88 5.25 4.47 -31.36
C ASN A 88 5.85 5.88 -31.27
N VAL A 89 7.15 6.00 -31.48
CA VAL A 89 7.92 7.26 -31.28
C VAL A 89 7.45 8.43 -32.15
N LYS A 90 6.57 8.20 -33.13
CA LYS A 90 6.15 9.22 -34.11
C LYS A 90 4.64 9.45 -34.18
N ASP A 91 3.85 8.70 -33.44
CA ASP A 91 2.40 8.74 -33.53
C ASP A 91 1.79 9.37 -32.27
N ASP A 92 0.56 9.85 -32.39
CA ASP A 92 -0.24 10.44 -31.30
C ASP A 92 -0.41 9.47 -30.12
N ASP A 93 -0.09 8.20 -30.30
CA ASP A 93 -0.20 7.12 -29.31
C ASP A 93 1.06 6.92 -28.44
N TYR A 94 2.11 7.74 -28.60
CA TYR A 94 3.37 7.57 -27.87
C TYR A 94 3.25 7.63 -26.35
N TYR A 95 2.27 8.34 -25.83
CA TYR A 95 2.01 8.45 -24.38
C TYR A 95 0.70 7.78 -23.96
N THR A 96 0.26 6.73 -24.66
CA THR A 96 -0.89 5.95 -24.23
C THR A 96 -0.50 4.97 -23.13
N LEU A 97 -1.44 4.76 -22.18
CA LEU A 97 -1.25 3.79 -21.11
C LEU A 97 -1.61 2.40 -21.62
N GLU A 98 -0.67 1.48 -21.51
CA GLU A 98 -0.84 0.08 -21.88
C GLU A 98 -0.72 -0.82 -20.65
N THR A 99 -1.41 -1.96 -20.67
CA THR A 99 -1.22 -2.99 -19.64
C THR A 99 0.08 -3.74 -19.91
N VAL A 100 1.06 -3.52 -19.04
CA VAL A 100 2.37 -4.19 -19.09
C VAL A 100 2.28 -5.59 -18.50
N SER A 101 1.51 -5.76 -17.44
CA SER A 101 1.34 -7.03 -16.75
C SER A 101 0.01 -7.08 -16.01
N GLU A 102 -0.65 -8.21 -16.10
CA GLU A 102 -1.82 -8.51 -15.29
C GLU A 102 -1.37 -9.13 -13.96
N ARG A 103 -2.02 -8.71 -12.89
CA ARG A 103 -1.79 -9.27 -11.56
C ARG A 103 -3.07 -9.93 -11.07
N ILE A 104 -2.93 -11.11 -10.50
CA ILE A 104 -4.04 -11.87 -9.92
C ILE A 104 -3.69 -12.20 -8.47
N PHE A 105 -4.58 -11.83 -7.56
CA PHE A 105 -4.51 -12.20 -6.16
C PHE A 105 -5.79 -12.96 -5.78
N VAL A 106 -5.64 -14.23 -5.43
CA VAL A 106 -6.77 -15.11 -5.11
C VAL A 106 -7.00 -15.14 -3.61
N THR A 107 -8.09 -14.54 -3.17
CA THR A 107 -8.52 -14.56 -1.76
C THR A 107 -9.29 -15.84 -1.44
N PRO A 108 -9.05 -16.52 -0.31
CA PRO A 108 -8.09 -16.17 0.76
C PRO A 108 -6.70 -16.79 0.60
N ARG A 109 -6.49 -17.60 -0.45
CA ARG A 109 -5.28 -18.41 -0.69
C ARG A 109 -4.00 -17.59 -0.58
N ASP A 110 -3.90 -16.49 -1.32
CA ASP A 110 -2.67 -15.72 -1.51
C ASP A 110 -2.31 -14.82 -0.30
N TYR A 111 -3.17 -14.77 0.72
CA TYR A 111 -2.78 -14.20 2.02
C TYR A 111 -1.79 -15.06 2.78
N LEU A 112 -1.71 -16.35 2.47
CA LEU A 112 -0.75 -17.30 3.04
C LEU A 112 0.23 -17.74 1.95
N HIS A 113 1.45 -18.07 2.36
CA HIS A 113 2.40 -18.69 1.45
C HIS A 113 2.23 -20.21 1.49
N PRO A 114 2.42 -20.91 0.35
CA PRO A 114 2.44 -22.37 0.36
C PRO A 114 3.64 -22.86 1.18
N ILE A 115 3.43 -23.95 1.93
CA ILE A 115 4.52 -24.67 2.56
C ILE A 115 5.16 -25.55 1.51
N SER A 116 6.49 -25.50 1.41
CA SER A 116 7.21 -26.24 0.37
C SER A 116 6.96 -27.74 0.46
N PHE A 117 6.97 -28.42 -0.68
CA PHE A 117 6.86 -29.88 -0.72
C PHE A 117 7.95 -30.55 0.10
N GLN A 118 9.17 -30.01 0.06
CA GLN A 118 10.32 -30.55 0.80
C GLN A 118 10.07 -30.53 2.32
N GLU A 119 9.57 -29.43 2.87
CA GLU A 119 9.27 -29.33 4.30
C GLU A 119 8.21 -30.36 4.73
N ARG A 120 7.16 -30.52 3.93
CA ARG A 120 6.10 -31.49 4.20
C ARG A 120 6.57 -32.94 4.07
N SER A 121 7.55 -33.21 3.20
CA SER A 121 8.13 -34.54 3.04
C SER A 121 9.02 -34.94 4.23
N ILE A 122 9.70 -33.95 4.83
CA ILE A 122 10.55 -34.18 6.02
C ILE A 122 9.67 -34.34 7.27
N ASN A 123 8.60 -33.57 7.39
CA ASN A 123 7.71 -33.64 8.53
C ASN A 123 6.25 -33.89 8.08
N PRO A 124 5.80 -35.17 8.11
CA PRO A 124 4.45 -35.53 7.65
C PRO A 124 3.30 -34.97 8.52
N ASN A 125 3.62 -34.41 9.70
CA ASN A 125 2.61 -33.74 10.53
C ASN A 125 2.29 -32.31 10.08
N ILE A 126 3.06 -31.75 9.12
CA ILE A 126 2.79 -30.44 8.56
C ILE A 126 1.74 -30.57 7.44
N THR A 127 0.58 -29.98 7.69
CA THR A 127 -0.46 -29.84 6.66
C THR A 127 -0.27 -28.56 5.84
N GLN A 128 -0.65 -28.61 4.56
CA GLN A 128 -0.59 -27.45 3.70
C GLN A 128 -1.55 -26.34 4.17
N ASN A 129 -1.17 -25.09 3.89
CA ASN A 129 -2.07 -23.97 4.10
C ASN A 129 -3.34 -24.14 3.24
N PRO A 130 -4.51 -23.66 3.74
CA PRO A 130 -5.77 -23.80 3.01
C PRO A 130 -5.69 -23.26 1.58
N TYR A 131 -6.27 -23.99 0.63
CA TYR A 131 -6.38 -23.63 -0.79
C TYR A 131 -5.08 -23.72 -1.63
N TRP A 132 -4.00 -24.23 -1.05
CA TRP A 132 -2.75 -24.54 -1.75
C TRP A 132 -2.61 -26.03 -2.06
#